data_d4d424394ac27445a82484935766edd2
#
_entry.id   d4d424394ac27445a82484935766edd2
#
_cell.length_a   1.000
_cell.length_b   1.000
_cell.length_c   1.000
_cell.angle_alpha   90.00
_cell.angle_beta   90.00
_cell.angle_gamma   90.00
#
_symmetry.space_group_name_H-M   'P 1'
#
loop_
_entity.id
_entity.type
_entity.pdbx_description
1 polymer ?
#
loop_
_entity_poly.entity_id
_entity_poly.type
_entity_poly.pdbx_seq_one_letter_code
_entity_poly.pdbx_strand_id
1 'polypeptide(L)'
;MPPSSFPHRADDDSVVTPIVCHPTDIDKWKHLLATVEAVIDTAAADGPEDAVRVFHLVIGVLKTVRPTYAAKLTYVKTSGAWVHGDSRDEIVSDTTPTATPHPFAAWRAVHERHVVGSTLVNGIVVRPVWVIGRSGSHLGNMLFPSAHAGKVVGLGIPGGRWSVIHQDDLADAYLRAVERGSIVGGSTFDIANEFTEGIDDILATLCRLSGAEGFTYREPTNRKRIPNVTTPA
;
A
#
# COMPACT_ATOMS: atom_id res chain seq x y z
N MET A 1 -19.25 0.88 10.97
CA MET A 1 -18.75 1.04 12.35
C MET A 1 -17.57 1.99 12.28
N PRO A 2 -17.47 3.03 13.11
CA PRO A 2 -16.29 3.86 13.15
C PRO A 2 -15.09 3.02 13.61
N PRO A 3 -13.88 3.22 13.06
CA PRO A 3 -12.70 2.49 13.50
C PRO A 3 -12.44 2.81 14.97
N SER A 4 -12.31 1.77 15.76
CA SER A 4 -11.92 1.84 17.15
C SER A 4 -10.59 2.57 17.29
N SER A 5 -10.56 3.49 18.23
CA SER A 5 -9.43 4.29 18.69
C SER A 5 -8.05 3.65 18.48
N PHE A 6 -7.19 4.34 17.74
CA PHE A 6 -5.76 4.07 17.77
C PHE A 6 -5.25 4.09 19.22
N PRO A 7 -4.46 3.11 19.65
CA PRO A 7 -3.84 3.17 20.96
C PRO A 7 -2.88 4.37 20.98
N HIS A 8 -3.22 5.39 21.76
CA HIS A 8 -2.29 6.45 22.10
C HIS A 8 -1.13 5.83 22.88
N ARG A 9 0.08 5.81 22.30
CA ARG A 9 1.28 5.68 23.11
C ARG A 9 1.44 6.99 23.89
N ALA A 10 1.24 6.90 25.20
CA ALA A 10 1.24 8.06 26.09
C ALA A 10 2.65 8.60 26.43
N ASP A 11 3.73 8.09 25.83
CA ASP A 11 5.11 8.36 26.28
C ASP A 11 6.07 8.87 25.18
N ASP A 12 5.53 9.37 24.06
CA ASP A 12 6.40 9.98 23.05
C ASP A 12 5.92 11.39 22.73
N ASP A 13 6.79 12.38 22.95
CA ASP A 13 6.61 13.81 22.63
C ASP A 13 6.44 14.08 21.12
N SER A 14 6.38 13.07 20.28
CA SER A 14 6.04 13.19 18.86
C SER A 14 4.56 13.54 18.73
N VAL A 15 4.29 14.84 18.54
CA VAL A 15 2.93 15.38 18.43
C VAL A 15 2.31 14.93 17.10
N VAL A 16 1.55 13.85 17.14
CA VAL A 16 0.65 13.49 16.04
C VAL A 16 -0.64 14.29 16.17
N THR A 17 -0.91 15.16 15.20
CA THR A 17 -2.16 15.92 15.14
C THR A 17 -3.14 15.22 14.18
N PRO A 18 -4.19 14.55 14.67
CA PRO A 18 -5.17 13.90 13.83
C PRO A 18 -6.10 14.92 13.15
N ILE A 19 -6.35 14.73 11.85
CA ILE A 19 -7.37 15.46 11.10
C ILE A 19 -8.40 14.44 10.61
N VAL A 20 -9.59 14.50 11.18
CA VAL A 20 -10.68 13.57 10.84
C VAL A 20 -11.44 14.10 9.63
N CYS A 21 -11.16 13.52 8.46
CA CYS A 21 -11.87 13.85 7.22
C CYS A 21 -11.67 12.74 6.18
N HIS A 22 -12.47 12.77 5.12
CA HIS A 22 -12.16 11.96 3.95
C HIS A 22 -10.92 12.54 3.24
N PRO A 23 -9.99 11.71 2.71
CA PRO A 23 -8.77 12.21 2.07
C PRO A 23 -9.02 13.16 0.89
N THR A 24 -10.16 13.02 0.21
CA THR A 24 -10.57 13.93 -0.88
C THR A 24 -11.14 15.27 -0.41
N ASP A 25 -11.39 15.44 0.89
CA ASP A 25 -11.81 16.71 1.48
C ASP A 25 -10.62 17.67 1.61
N ILE A 26 -9.98 17.97 0.50
CA ILE A 26 -8.69 18.71 0.44
C ILE A 26 -8.74 20.05 1.17
N ASP A 27 -9.90 20.70 1.22
CA ASP A 27 -10.07 21.98 1.88
C ASP A 27 -9.80 21.94 3.38
N LYS A 28 -9.95 20.79 4.02
CA LYS A 28 -9.70 20.61 5.45
C LYS A 28 -8.21 20.53 5.77
N TRP A 29 -7.36 20.12 4.83
CA TRP A 29 -5.95 19.88 5.11
C TRP A 29 -4.96 20.49 4.09
N LYS A 30 -5.43 21.09 2.97
CA LYS A 30 -4.56 21.70 1.96
C LYS A 30 -3.60 22.76 2.51
N HIS A 31 -3.98 23.44 3.60
CA HIS A 31 -3.13 24.46 4.23
C HIS A 31 -1.81 23.87 4.75
N LEU A 32 -1.79 22.60 5.13
CA LEU A 32 -0.59 21.90 5.57
C LEU A 32 0.45 21.77 4.44
N LEU A 33 0.00 21.66 3.19
CA LEU A 33 0.89 21.54 2.04
C LEU A 33 1.82 22.74 1.86
N ALA A 34 1.52 23.88 2.52
CA ALA A 34 2.40 25.05 2.51
C ALA A 34 3.70 24.82 3.29
N THR A 35 3.67 24.00 4.32
CA THR A 35 4.76 23.86 5.31
C THR A 35 5.36 22.47 5.43
N VAL A 36 4.60 21.41 5.12
CA VAL A 36 5.14 20.04 5.20
C VAL A 36 6.17 19.78 4.09
N GLU A 37 7.16 18.97 4.41
CA GLU A 37 8.20 18.56 3.45
C GLU A 37 7.78 17.34 2.62
N ALA A 38 6.90 16.50 3.19
CA ALA A 38 6.44 15.28 2.54
C ALA A 38 4.97 14.98 2.81
N VAL A 39 4.37 14.24 1.89
CA VAL A 39 3.09 13.55 2.04
C VAL A 39 3.32 12.06 1.77
N ILE A 40 2.92 11.23 2.71
CA ILE A 40 2.87 9.77 2.52
C ILE A 40 1.40 9.39 2.33
N ASP A 41 1.05 9.02 1.12
CA ASP A 41 -0.31 8.61 0.75
C ASP A 41 -0.43 7.08 0.82
N THR A 42 -0.95 6.60 1.95
CA THR A 42 -1.27 5.19 2.19
C THR A 42 -2.76 4.90 1.98
N ALA A 43 -3.54 5.93 1.65
CA ALA A 43 -4.98 5.78 1.55
C ALA A 43 -5.35 5.00 0.28
N ALA A 44 -6.08 3.90 0.47
CA ALA A 44 -6.80 3.26 -0.62
C ALA A 44 -8.14 3.96 -0.87
N ALA A 45 -8.55 4.85 0.04
CA ALA A 45 -9.84 5.53 0.06
C ALA A 45 -11.02 4.55 -0.18
N ASP A 46 -12.12 5.00 -0.72
CA ASP A 46 -13.26 4.13 -1.01
C ASP A 46 -13.15 3.42 -2.37
N GLY A 47 -12.01 3.55 -3.03
CA GLY A 47 -11.74 2.85 -4.30
C GLY A 47 -10.67 3.51 -5.16
N PRO A 48 -10.46 2.97 -6.38
CA PRO A 48 -9.46 3.46 -7.32
C PRO A 48 -9.62 4.93 -7.68
N GLU A 49 -10.85 5.39 -7.86
CA GLU A 49 -11.16 6.76 -8.29
C GLU A 49 -10.73 7.77 -7.23
N ASP A 50 -11.04 7.52 -5.96
CA ASP A 50 -10.66 8.40 -4.87
C ASP A 50 -9.15 8.39 -4.62
N ALA A 51 -8.51 7.23 -4.74
CA ALA A 51 -7.07 7.12 -4.61
C ALA A 51 -6.31 7.95 -5.67
N VAL A 52 -6.80 7.95 -6.91
CA VAL A 52 -6.28 8.80 -8.01
C VAL A 52 -6.60 10.26 -7.76
N ARG A 53 -7.82 10.56 -7.31
CA ARG A 53 -8.31 11.91 -7.05
C ARG A 53 -7.49 12.63 -5.98
N VAL A 54 -7.08 11.96 -4.91
CA VAL A 54 -6.25 12.57 -3.85
C VAL A 54 -4.97 13.17 -4.43
N PHE A 55 -4.26 12.43 -5.28
CA PHE A 55 -3.05 12.94 -5.94
C PHE A 55 -3.35 14.17 -6.79
N HIS A 56 -4.40 14.13 -7.62
CA HIS A 56 -4.76 15.25 -8.47
C HIS A 56 -5.17 16.50 -7.66
N LEU A 57 -5.86 16.33 -6.54
CA LEU A 57 -6.20 17.43 -5.63
C LEU A 57 -4.93 18.05 -5.02
N VAL A 58 -3.98 17.23 -4.57
CA VAL A 58 -2.69 17.73 -4.07
C VAL A 58 -1.98 18.56 -5.15
N ILE A 59 -1.78 17.98 -6.34
CA ILE A 59 -1.11 18.68 -7.45
C ILE A 59 -1.83 19.98 -7.83
N GLY A 60 -3.17 19.96 -7.85
CA GLY A 60 -4.00 21.11 -8.22
C GLY A 60 -3.83 22.32 -7.28
N VAL A 61 -3.63 22.06 -5.98
CA VAL A 61 -3.51 23.14 -5.00
C VAL A 61 -2.07 23.58 -4.71
N LEU A 62 -1.06 22.76 -5.03
CA LEU A 62 0.34 23.05 -4.69
C LEU A 62 0.80 24.42 -5.18
N LYS A 63 0.46 24.80 -6.41
CA LYS A 63 0.86 26.10 -6.99
C LYS A 63 0.27 27.29 -6.26
N THR A 64 -0.85 27.11 -5.56
CA THR A 64 -1.54 28.18 -4.85
C THR A 64 -1.20 28.26 -3.38
N VAL A 65 -0.88 27.12 -2.75
CA VAL A 65 -0.63 27.07 -1.31
C VAL A 65 0.85 27.03 -0.95
N ARG A 66 1.73 26.53 -1.85
CA ARG A 66 3.15 26.39 -1.56
C ARG A 66 3.95 27.60 -2.07
N PRO A 67 4.82 28.19 -1.23
CA PRO A 67 5.67 29.29 -1.67
C PRO A 67 6.58 28.87 -2.84
N THR A 68 6.80 29.78 -3.79
CA THR A 68 7.61 29.51 -5.00
C THR A 68 9.08 29.20 -4.71
N TYR A 69 9.59 29.66 -3.56
CA TYR A 69 10.95 29.40 -3.08
C TYR A 69 11.07 28.09 -2.28
N ALA A 70 9.96 27.46 -1.93
CA ALA A 70 9.99 26.20 -1.19
C ALA A 70 10.50 25.05 -2.08
N ALA A 71 11.25 24.14 -1.46
CA ALA A 71 11.64 22.91 -2.13
C ALA A 71 10.42 22.11 -2.62
N LYS A 72 10.58 21.33 -3.67
CA LYS A 72 9.49 20.45 -4.13
C LYS A 72 9.02 19.54 -3.00
N LEU A 73 7.70 19.40 -2.89
CA LEU A 73 7.08 18.44 -1.97
C LEU A 73 7.49 17.01 -2.37
N THR A 74 7.93 16.23 -1.42
CA THR A 74 8.09 14.78 -1.61
C THR A 74 6.71 14.12 -1.47
N TYR A 75 6.26 13.41 -2.50
CA TYR A 75 4.99 12.70 -2.49
C TYR A 75 5.23 11.20 -2.64
N VAL A 76 5.02 10.45 -1.58
CA VAL A 76 5.22 9.00 -1.55
C VAL A 76 3.86 8.31 -1.65
N LYS A 77 3.59 7.68 -2.79
CA LYS A 77 2.37 6.90 -3.02
C LYS A 77 2.57 5.44 -2.67
N THR A 78 1.72 4.91 -1.83
CA THR A 78 1.62 3.47 -1.60
C THR A 78 0.84 2.82 -2.73
N SER A 79 1.49 1.91 -3.43
CA SER A 79 0.91 1.02 -4.41
C SER A 79 0.84 -0.41 -3.86
N GLY A 80 1.35 -1.39 -4.56
CA GLY A 80 1.45 -2.78 -4.10
C GLY A 80 2.04 -3.70 -5.18
N ALA A 81 2.76 -4.72 -4.75
CA ALA A 81 3.47 -5.63 -5.65
C ALA A 81 2.56 -6.42 -6.64
N TRP A 82 1.25 -6.44 -6.40
CA TRP A 82 0.29 -7.09 -7.34
C TRP A 82 0.21 -6.42 -8.72
N VAL A 83 0.86 -5.28 -8.90
CA VAL A 83 1.04 -4.67 -10.24
C VAL A 83 1.91 -5.52 -11.16
N HIS A 84 2.72 -6.43 -10.62
CA HIS A 84 3.51 -7.38 -11.42
C HIS A 84 2.70 -8.58 -11.91
N GLY A 85 1.51 -8.82 -11.33
CA GLY A 85 0.72 -10.01 -11.62
C GLY A 85 1.27 -11.28 -10.97
N ASP A 86 0.96 -12.44 -11.56
CA ASP A 86 1.49 -13.75 -11.12
C ASP A 86 2.75 -14.06 -11.92
N SER A 87 3.89 -14.15 -11.25
CA SER A 87 5.17 -14.54 -11.83
C SER A 87 5.70 -15.76 -11.08
N ARG A 88 5.79 -16.88 -11.78
CA ARG A 88 6.24 -18.16 -11.20
C ARG A 88 7.63 -18.55 -11.67
N ASP A 89 8.01 -18.08 -12.83
CA ASP A 89 9.22 -18.50 -13.52
C ASP A 89 10.35 -17.46 -13.38
N GLU A 90 10.00 -16.23 -12.98
CA GLU A 90 10.96 -15.13 -12.89
C GLU A 90 10.83 -14.40 -11.55
N ILE A 91 11.97 -13.96 -11.01
CA ILE A 91 12.02 -13.04 -9.88
C ILE A 91 11.73 -11.64 -10.42
N VAL A 92 10.66 -11.03 -9.93
CA VAL A 92 10.31 -9.63 -10.25
C VAL A 92 11.05 -8.65 -9.35
N SER A 93 11.31 -7.46 -9.88
CA SER A 93 11.92 -6.34 -9.17
C SER A 93 11.23 -5.04 -9.55
N ASP A 94 11.60 -3.96 -8.91
CA ASP A 94 11.09 -2.62 -9.18
C ASP A 94 11.29 -2.15 -10.64
N THR A 95 12.27 -2.71 -11.35
CA THR A 95 12.52 -2.46 -12.77
C THR A 95 11.77 -3.40 -13.71
N THR A 96 11.11 -4.44 -13.20
CA THR A 96 10.33 -5.37 -14.03
C THR A 96 9.09 -4.66 -14.58
N PRO A 97 8.82 -4.73 -15.91
CA PRO A 97 7.64 -4.11 -16.49
C PRO A 97 6.33 -4.65 -15.88
N THR A 98 5.40 -3.76 -15.60
CA THR A 98 4.05 -4.10 -15.10
C THR A 98 3.10 -4.38 -16.27
N ALA A 99 3.46 -5.28 -17.17
CA ALA A 99 2.72 -5.54 -18.41
C ALA A 99 1.41 -6.30 -18.19
N THR A 100 1.38 -7.18 -17.18
CA THR A 100 0.23 -8.05 -16.88
C THR A 100 -0.16 -7.96 -15.41
N PRO A 101 -0.57 -6.78 -14.91
CA PRO A 101 -0.93 -6.62 -13.51
C PRO A 101 -2.14 -7.48 -13.16
N HIS A 102 -2.23 -7.90 -11.89
CA HIS A 102 -3.44 -8.52 -11.41
C HIS A 102 -4.65 -7.58 -11.66
N PRO A 103 -5.79 -8.06 -12.15
CA PRO A 103 -6.93 -7.20 -12.52
C PRO A 103 -7.35 -6.20 -11.43
N PHE A 104 -7.25 -6.59 -10.17
CA PHE A 104 -7.54 -5.72 -9.03
C PHE A 104 -6.54 -4.55 -8.89
N ALA A 105 -5.30 -4.72 -9.37
CA ALA A 105 -4.22 -3.75 -9.24
C ALA A 105 -3.90 -3.01 -10.55
N ALA A 106 -4.58 -3.32 -11.66
CA ALA A 106 -4.26 -2.78 -12.97
C ALA A 106 -4.30 -1.24 -13.04
N TRP A 107 -5.24 -0.62 -12.36
CA TRP A 107 -5.35 0.84 -12.27
C TRP A 107 -4.15 1.49 -11.60
N ARG A 108 -3.49 0.78 -10.65
CA ARG A 108 -2.31 1.27 -9.92
C ARG A 108 -1.15 1.51 -10.85
N ALA A 109 -0.88 0.60 -11.79
CA ALA A 109 0.22 0.73 -12.74
C ALA A 109 0.13 2.00 -13.60
N VAL A 110 -1.08 2.45 -13.93
CA VAL A 110 -1.30 3.73 -14.63
C VAL A 110 -1.05 4.90 -13.68
N HIS A 111 -1.61 4.84 -12.48
CA HIS A 111 -1.49 5.90 -11.49
C HIS A 111 -0.03 6.11 -11.03
N GLU A 112 0.73 5.03 -10.85
CA GLU A 112 2.16 5.09 -10.54
C GLU A 112 2.93 5.94 -11.54
N ARG A 113 2.71 5.75 -12.85
CA ARG A 113 3.36 6.56 -13.89
C ARG A 113 3.04 8.04 -13.77
N HIS A 114 1.82 8.39 -13.39
CA HIS A 114 1.45 9.79 -13.15
C HIS A 114 2.18 10.38 -11.95
N VAL A 115 2.36 9.61 -10.87
CA VAL A 115 3.07 10.05 -9.67
C VAL A 115 4.55 10.27 -9.98
N VAL A 116 5.25 9.26 -10.51
CA VAL A 116 6.69 9.35 -10.77
C VAL A 116 7.03 10.30 -11.91
N GLY A 117 6.14 10.48 -12.88
CA GLY A 117 6.30 11.43 -13.99
C GLY A 117 5.96 12.88 -13.65
N SER A 118 5.50 13.17 -12.43
CA SER A 118 5.11 14.52 -12.05
C SER A 118 6.30 15.46 -11.95
N THR A 119 6.21 16.62 -12.59
CA THR A 119 7.22 17.69 -12.48
C THR A 119 7.00 18.62 -11.28
N LEU A 120 5.85 18.52 -10.61
CA LEU A 120 5.44 19.40 -9.51
C LEU A 120 5.86 18.88 -8.13
N VAL A 121 6.13 17.61 -8.01
CA VAL A 121 6.55 16.94 -6.77
C VAL A 121 7.76 16.03 -7.03
N ASN A 122 8.46 15.63 -5.99
CA ASN A 122 9.35 14.49 -6.02
C ASN A 122 8.47 13.24 -5.78
N GLY A 123 7.85 12.77 -6.86
CA GLY A 123 6.93 11.63 -6.80
C GLY A 123 7.69 10.32 -6.63
N ILE A 124 7.32 9.54 -5.63
CA ILE A 124 7.91 8.23 -5.32
C ILE A 124 6.77 7.23 -5.17
N VAL A 125 6.97 6.03 -5.68
CA VAL A 125 6.03 4.93 -5.50
C VAL A 125 6.67 3.85 -4.65
N VAL A 126 5.98 3.42 -3.61
CA VAL A 126 6.33 2.28 -2.76
C VAL A 126 5.32 1.17 -3.01
N ARG A 127 5.80 -0.01 -3.38
CA ARG A 127 5.01 -1.21 -3.64
C ARG A 127 5.29 -2.27 -2.57
N PRO A 128 4.62 -2.20 -1.42
CA PRO A 128 4.77 -3.26 -0.42
C PRO A 128 4.18 -4.57 -0.95
N VAL A 129 4.78 -5.67 -0.54
CA VAL A 129 4.24 -7.02 -0.62
C VAL A 129 3.23 -7.27 0.51
N TRP A 130 2.97 -8.51 0.89
CA TRP A 130 2.10 -8.80 2.04
C TRP A 130 2.69 -8.24 3.33
N VAL A 131 1.99 -7.26 3.92
CA VAL A 131 2.42 -6.64 5.17
C VAL A 131 2.02 -7.52 6.34
N ILE A 132 3.02 -7.87 7.15
CA ILE A 132 2.87 -8.67 8.36
C ILE A 132 3.30 -7.87 9.59
N GLY A 133 3.00 -8.39 10.77
CA GLY A 133 3.36 -7.80 12.06
C GLY A 133 2.22 -7.05 12.73
N ARG A 134 2.31 -6.94 14.04
CA ARG A 134 1.36 -6.26 14.93
C ARG A 134 -0.12 -6.63 14.66
N SER A 135 -1.07 -5.84 15.16
CA SER A 135 -2.51 -6.11 15.05
C SER A 135 -3.14 -5.74 13.71
N GLY A 136 -2.45 -4.92 12.89
CA GLY A 136 -2.95 -4.43 11.61
C GLY A 136 -2.58 -5.27 10.39
N SER A 137 -1.99 -6.45 10.61
CA SER A 137 -1.54 -7.32 9.53
C SER A 137 -2.68 -7.71 8.58
N HIS A 138 -2.49 -7.44 7.30
CA HIS A 138 -3.42 -7.86 6.25
C HIS A 138 -3.59 -9.37 6.25
N LEU A 139 -2.48 -10.09 6.41
CA LEU A 139 -2.46 -11.54 6.47
C LEU A 139 -3.22 -12.07 7.70
N GLY A 140 -3.03 -11.43 8.86
CA GLY A 140 -3.75 -11.77 10.08
C GLY A 140 -5.25 -11.55 9.94
N ASN A 141 -5.66 -10.42 9.41
CA ASN A 141 -7.08 -10.09 9.18
C ASN A 141 -7.77 -11.07 8.22
N MET A 142 -7.01 -11.64 7.28
CA MET A 142 -7.52 -12.60 6.32
C MET A 142 -7.61 -14.02 6.87
N LEU A 143 -6.59 -14.46 7.63
CA LEU A 143 -6.45 -15.86 8.06
C LEU A 143 -7.01 -16.12 9.45
N PHE A 144 -6.85 -15.20 10.40
CA PHE A 144 -7.21 -15.43 11.80
C PHE A 144 -8.70 -15.69 12.03
N PRO A 145 -9.66 -15.03 11.34
CA PRO A 145 -11.07 -15.35 11.53
C PRO A 145 -11.41 -16.81 11.22
N SER A 146 -10.81 -17.37 10.17
CA SER A 146 -11.04 -18.77 9.81
C SER A 146 -10.37 -19.72 10.81
N ALA A 147 -9.19 -19.38 11.31
CA ALA A 147 -8.50 -20.15 12.34
C ALA A 147 -9.31 -20.18 13.66
N HIS A 148 -9.84 -19.04 14.10
CA HIS A 148 -10.73 -18.96 15.27
C HIS A 148 -12.02 -19.78 15.11
N ALA A 149 -12.50 -19.94 13.87
CA ALA A 149 -13.64 -20.81 13.57
C ALA A 149 -13.28 -22.30 13.50
N GLY A 150 -12.05 -22.68 13.85
CA GLY A 150 -11.59 -24.08 13.90
C GLY A 150 -11.19 -24.68 12.55
N LYS A 151 -11.23 -23.92 11.46
CA LYS A 151 -10.85 -24.37 10.12
C LYS A 151 -10.11 -23.29 9.35
N VAL A 152 -8.81 -23.48 9.15
CA VAL A 152 -8.00 -22.52 8.43
C VAL A 152 -8.30 -22.55 6.94
N VAL A 153 -8.57 -21.37 6.36
CA VAL A 153 -8.82 -21.23 4.91
C VAL A 153 -7.82 -20.25 4.33
N GLY A 154 -6.88 -20.76 3.54
CA GLY A 154 -5.89 -19.98 2.81
C GLY A 154 -6.38 -19.51 1.45
N LEU A 155 -5.76 -18.45 0.91
CA LEU A 155 -5.91 -18.03 -0.47
C LEU A 155 -4.73 -18.54 -1.30
N GLY A 156 -5.00 -18.95 -2.53
CA GLY A 156 -3.97 -19.43 -3.45
C GLY A 156 -4.09 -20.93 -3.72
N ILE A 157 -2.96 -21.53 -4.01
CA ILE A 157 -2.86 -22.96 -4.37
C ILE A 157 -1.75 -23.61 -3.53
N PRO A 158 -1.80 -24.93 -3.32
CA PRO A 158 -0.74 -25.68 -2.67
C PRO A 158 0.64 -25.40 -3.31
N GLY A 159 1.68 -25.32 -2.49
CA GLY A 159 3.04 -25.04 -2.94
C GLY A 159 3.31 -23.60 -3.34
N GLY A 160 2.32 -22.71 -3.23
CA GLY A 160 2.50 -21.27 -3.49
C GLY A 160 3.46 -20.63 -2.47
N ARG A 161 4.02 -19.48 -2.85
CA ARG A 161 4.89 -18.71 -1.99
C ARG A 161 4.45 -17.24 -1.97
N TRP A 162 4.60 -16.61 -0.82
CA TRP A 162 4.31 -15.18 -0.64
C TRP A 162 5.57 -14.42 -0.25
N SER A 163 5.78 -13.29 -0.92
CA SER A 163 6.72 -12.29 -0.42
C SER A 163 6.03 -11.51 0.70
N VAL A 164 6.74 -11.27 1.79
CA VAL A 164 6.23 -10.57 2.96
C VAL A 164 7.18 -9.44 3.38
N ILE A 165 6.66 -8.47 4.11
CA ILE A 165 7.42 -7.39 4.74
C ILE A 165 6.85 -7.10 6.13
N HIS A 166 7.72 -6.96 7.13
CA HIS A 166 7.26 -6.51 8.44
C HIS A 166 6.88 -5.04 8.39
N GLN A 167 5.81 -4.66 9.10
CA GLN A 167 5.33 -3.27 9.04
C GLN A 167 6.34 -2.25 9.57
N ASP A 168 7.22 -2.63 10.50
CA ASP A 168 8.24 -1.71 11.02
C ASP A 168 9.34 -1.47 9.96
N ASP A 169 9.73 -2.50 9.19
CA ASP A 169 10.68 -2.36 8.08
C ASP A 169 10.08 -1.57 6.93
N LEU A 170 8.79 -1.75 6.68
CA LEU A 170 8.06 -0.93 5.70
C LEU A 170 8.01 0.53 6.15
N ALA A 171 7.80 0.81 7.44
CA ALA A 171 7.82 2.17 7.98
C ALA A 171 9.21 2.82 7.84
N ASP A 172 10.29 2.07 8.07
CA ASP A 172 11.67 2.54 7.83
C ASP A 172 11.90 2.85 6.33
N ALA A 173 11.38 2.02 5.43
CA ALA A 173 11.45 2.29 4.00
C ALA A 173 10.75 3.60 3.61
N TYR A 174 9.57 3.90 4.18
CA TYR A 174 8.91 5.20 3.97
C TYR A 174 9.75 6.36 4.50
N LEU A 175 10.31 6.23 5.70
CA LEU A 175 11.17 7.26 6.28
C LEU A 175 12.36 7.56 5.36
N ARG A 176 13.06 6.52 4.90
CA ARG A 176 14.19 6.66 3.96
C ARG A 176 13.78 7.29 2.63
N ALA A 177 12.60 6.94 2.10
CA ALA A 177 12.07 7.54 0.88
C ALA A 177 11.80 9.04 1.05
N VAL A 178 11.26 9.45 2.20
CA VAL A 178 11.03 10.86 2.53
C VAL A 178 12.34 11.62 2.70
N GLU A 179 13.27 11.12 3.52
CA GLU A 179 14.56 11.75 3.79
C GLU A 179 15.39 11.97 2.52
N ARG A 180 15.23 11.11 1.52
CA ARG A 180 15.96 11.16 0.25
C ARG A 180 15.10 11.61 -0.93
N GLY A 181 13.93 12.17 -0.67
CA GLY A 181 12.92 12.48 -1.67
C GLY A 181 13.42 13.30 -2.87
N SER A 182 14.34 14.25 -2.65
CA SER A 182 14.96 15.03 -3.73
C SER A 182 15.91 14.22 -4.62
N ILE A 183 16.45 13.11 -4.12
CA ILE A 183 17.41 12.25 -4.82
C ILE A 183 16.68 11.13 -5.56
N VAL A 184 15.69 10.51 -4.90
CA VAL A 184 14.97 9.34 -5.42
C VAL A 184 13.62 9.66 -6.03
N GLY A 185 13.28 10.94 -6.16
CA GLY A 185 12.07 11.40 -6.86
C GLY A 185 12.06 10.88 -8.31
N GLY A 186 10.92 10.38 -8.77
CA GLY A 186 10.76 9.70 -10.05
C GLY A 186 11.02 8.19 -10.00
N SER A 187 11.25 7.62 -8.82
CA SER A 187 11.54 6.19 -8.66
C SER A 187 10.37 5.41 -8.08
N THR A 188 10.38 4.12 -8.37
CA THR A 188 9.47 3.12 -7.80
C THR A 188 10.30 2.07 -7.07
N PHE A 189 9.82 1.62 -5.92
CA PHE A 189 10.50 0.63 -5.07
C PHE A 189 9.56 -0.49 -4.69
N ASP A 190 9.93 -1.72 -4.97
CA ASP A 190 9.29 -2.90 -4.42
C ASP A 190 9.89 -3.18 -3.04
N ILE A 191 9.05 -3.28 -2.00
CA ILE A 191 9.51 -3.45 -0.62
C ILE A 191 9.08 -4.81 -0.11
N ALA A 192 10.06 -5.69 0.06
CA ALA A 192 9.89 -7.07 0.52
C ALA A 192 11.04 -7.49 1.42
N ASN A 193 10.84 -8.56 2.18
CA ASN A 193 11.94 -9.27 2.82
C ASN A 193 12.79 -9.98 1.73
N GLU A 194 13.98 -10.37 2.11
CA GLU A 194 14.92 -11.10 1.23
C GLU A 194 14.37 -12.45 0.75
N PHE A 195 13.50 -13.08 1.56
CA PHE A 195 12.95 -14.42 1.30
C PHE A 195 11.45 -14.39 1.12
N THR A 196 10.91 -15.43 0.47
CA THR A 196 9.48 -15.68 0.38
C THR A 196 9.07 -16.79 1.35
N GLU A 197 7.84 -16.72 1.85
CA GLU A 197 7.28 -17.70 2.77
C GLU A 197 6.41 -18.71 2.02
N GLY A 198 6.53 -20.01 2.39
CA GLY A 198 5.65 -21.05 1.89
C GLY A 198 4.24 -20.88 2.44
N ILE A 199 3.23 -20.84 1.57
CA ILE A 199 1.83 -20.69 2.01
C ILE A 199 1.42 -21.90 2.87
N ASP A 200 1.81 -23.11 2.45
CA ASP A 200 1.50 -24.35 3.20
C ASP A 200 2.07 -24.31 4.62
N ASP A 201 3.30 -23.78 4.79
CA ASP A 201 3.96 -23.67 6.08
C ASP A 201 3.26 -22.64 6.99
N ILE A 202 2.82 -21.52 6.43
CA ILE A 202 2.04 -20.51 7.15
C ILE A 202 0.73 -21.14 7.65
N LEU A 203 -0.01 -21.81 6.77
CA LEU A 203 -1.31 -22.40 7.11
C LEU A 203 -1.17 -23.55 8.11
N ALA A 204 -0.17 -24.41 7.94
CA ALA A 204 0.12 -25.50 8.89
C ALA A 204 0.50 -24.95 10.28
N THR A 205 1.32 -23.90 10.32
CA THR A 205 1.69 -23.24 11.57
C THR A 205 0.47 -22.62 12.25
N LEU A 206 -0.40 -21.98 11.48
CA LEU A 206 -1.63 -21.38 12.01
C LEU A 206 -2.57 -22.46 12.57
N CYS A 207 -2.74 -23.60 11.89
CA CYS A 207 -3.49 -24.75 12.44
C CYS A 207 -2.92 -25.21 13.77
N ARG A 208 -1.62 -25.43 13.83
CA ARG A 208 -0.94 -25.88 15.05
C ARG A 208 -1.13 -24.91 16.23
N LEU A 209 -1.08 -23.60 15.96
CA LEU A 209 -1.22 -22.56 16.99
C LEU A 209 -2.68 -22.32 17.42
N SER A 210 -3.63 -22.48 16.51
CA SER A 210 -5.06 -22.24 16.79
C SER A 210 -5.80 -23.50 17.28
N GLY A 211 -5.20 -24.69 17.17
CA GLY A 211 -5.87 -25.96 17.44
C GLY A 211 -6.84 -26.38 16.34
N ALA A 212 -6.79 -25.76 15.16
CA ALA A 212 -7.63 -26.16 14.03
C ALA A 212 -7.20 -27.54 13.48
N GLU A 213 -8.18 -28.35 13.05
CA GLU A 213 -7.95 -29.73 12.57
C GLU A 213 -7.13 -29.80 11.28
N GLY A 214 -7.07 -28.68 10.49
CA GLY A 214 -6.35 -28.62 9.25
C GLY A 214 -6.69 -27.37 8.44
N PHE A 215 -6.13 -27.27 7.24
CA PHE A 215 -6.39 -26.15 6.35
C PHE A 215 -6.88 -26.61 4.98
N THR A 216 -7.56 -25.70 4.30
CA THR A 216 -8.01 -25.83 2.91
C THR A 216 -7.67 -24.59 2.13
N TYR A 217 -7.59 -24.71 0.82
CA TYR A 217 -7.47 -23.57 -0.07
C TYR A 217 -8.84 -23.15 -0.61
N ARG A 218 -9.06 -21.85 -0.66
CA ARG A 218 -10.18 -21.28 -1.39
C ARG A 218 -9.64 -20.77 -2.73
N GLU A 219 -10.17 -21.30 -3.83
CA GLU A 219 -9.87 -20.76 -5.14
C GLU A 219 -10.27 -19.28 -5.20
N PRO A 220 -9.45 -18.43 -5.84
CA PRO A 220 -9.84 -17.06 -6.08
C PRO A 220 -11.11 -17.07 -6.93
N THR A 221 -12.24 -16.73 -6.32
CA THR A 221 -13.49 -16.55 -7.07
C THR A 221 -13.24 -15.48 -8.11
N ASN A 222 -13.53 -15.79 -9.39
CA ASN A 222 -13.60 -14.82 -10.47
C ASN A 222 -14.62 -13.74 -10.06
N ARG A 223 -14.19 -12.73 -9.32
CA ARG A 223 -15.02 -11.57 -9.03
C ARG A 223 -15.24 -10.85 -10.35
N LYS A 224 -16.51 -10.60 -10.64
CA LYS A 224 -17.03 -9.82 -11.75
C LYS A 224 -16.02 -8.75 -12.19
N ARG A 225 -15.71 -8.71 -13.49
CA ARG A 225 -14.93 -7.66 -14.13
C ARG A 225 -15.33 -6.31 -13.55
N ILE A 226 -14.37 -5.61 -12.95
CA ILE A 226 -14.54 -4.19 -12.64
C ILE A 226 -14.75 -3.52 -14.00
N PRO A 227 -15.81 -2.70 -14.18
CA PRO A 227 -16.00 -2.00 -15.44
C PRO A 227 -14.75 -1.22 -15.81
N ASN A 228 -14.38 -1.25 -17.08
CA ASN A 228 -13.27 -0.47 -17.61
C ASN A 228 -13.44 0.99 -17.21
N VAL A 229 -12.54 1.50 -16.40
CA VAL A 229 -12.39 2.93 -16.17
C VAL A 229 -11.85 3.50 -17.47
N THR A 230 -12.74 4.03 -18.30
CA THR A 230 -12.37 4.81 -19.48
C THR A 230 -11.75 6.10 -18.99
N THR A 231 -10.47 6.28 -19.25
CA THR A 231 -9.76 7.54 -19.06
C THR A 231 -10.35 8.57 -20.01
N PRO A 232 -10.82 9.74 -19.53
CA PRO A 232 -11.11 10.84 -20.44
C PRO A 232 -9.82 11.31 -21.11
N ALA A 233 -9.89 11.59 -22.38
CA ALA A 233 -8.79 12.12 -23.20
C ALA A 233 -8.28 13.49 -22.72
#